data_a83b968cb705a84ad3df3a21232a7e8a
#
_entry.id   a83b968cb705a84ad3df3a21232a7e8a
#
_cell.length_a   1.000
_cell.length_b   1.000
_cell.length_c   1.000
_cell.angle_alpha   90.00
_cell.angle_beta   90.00
_cell.angle_gamma   90.00
#
_symmetry.space_group_name_H-M   'P 1'
#
loop_
_entity.id
_entity.type
_entity.pdbx_description
1 polymer ?
#
loop_
_entity_poly.entity_id
_entity_poly.type
_entity_poly.pdbx_seq_one_letter_code
_entity_poly.pdbx_strand_id
1 'polypeptide(L)'
;MIFKYSYKPIIEDYDNNGNYKLATILKAFGNAGSAHSDASGDNVIQGSNNGKAWVLLDWKIEVIEPVKMGEELKVDTWIEPLKSPFGTIRSFLGYAGDKLCAKGITKWVLLDVTTGRPSKIEADLIERYTVNEGSAFEGSKIEKIAEPENYTAETEILVRRTDIDWNNHVHNLTYLDYALDCLPEDVYTNKNFKKVRITFKHEISGRKIIKGKYGETENASVVAIHNEKGDLCTFVEFKE
;
A
#
# COMPACT_ATOMS: atom_id res chain seq x y z
N MET A 1 -14.26 16.41 -9.29
CA MET A 1 -14.82 15.12 -9.84
C MET A 1 -13.94 13.99 -9.31
N ILE A 2 -14.49 12.85 -8.87
CA ILE A 2 -13.72 11.69 -8.39
C ILE A 2 -13.24 10.88 -9.60
N PHE A 3 -11.96 10.46 -9.60
CA PHE A 3 -11.42 9.58 -10.65
C PHE A 3 -11.94 8.16 -10.44
N LYS A 4 -12.40 7.53 -11.52
CA LYS A 4 -12.99 6.19 -11.49
C LYS A 4 -12.13 5.20 -12.27
N TYR A 5 -11.87 4.05 -11.65
CA TYR A 5 -11.09 2.97 -12.24
C TYR A 5 -11.85 1.65 -12.07
N SER A 6 -11.76 0.76 -13.06
CA SER A 6 -12.38 -0.56 -13.03
C SER A 6 -11.31 -1.63 -13.05
N TYR A 7 -11.23 -2.42 -11.98
CA TYR A 7 -10.31 -3.54 -11.88
C TYR A 7 -10.97 -4.83 -12.35
N LYS A 8 -10.41 -5.45 -13.39
CA LYS A 8 -10.85 -6.74 -13.89
C LYS A 8 -9.96 -7.84 -13.31
N PRO A 9 -10.49 -8.72 -12.45
CA PRO A 9 -9.72 -9.76 -11.81
C PRO A 9 -9.37 -10.89 -12.78
N ILE A 10 -8.30 -11.60 -12.45
CA ILE A 10 -7.88 -12.85 -13.07
C ILE A 10 -7.90 -13.97 -12.03
N ILE A 11 -7.73 -15.23 -12.45
CA ILE A 11 -7.91 -16.40 -11.56
C ILE A 11 -7.03 -16.35 -10.31
N GLU A 12 -5.82 -15.83 -10.42
CA GLU A 12 -4.86 -15.71 -9.31
C GLU A 12 -5.23 -14.66 -8.26
N ASP A 13 -6.20 -13.79 -8.56
CA ASP A 13 -6.65 -12.73 -7.66
C ASP A 13 -7.60 -13.21 -6.57
N TYR A 14 -8.03 -14.48 -6.63
CA TYR A 14 -8.99 -15.07 -5.70
C TYR A 14 -8.32 -15.98 -4.68
N ASP A 15 -8.89 -16.01 -3.48
CA ASP A 15 -8.57 -16.99 -2.44
C ASP A 15 -9.31 -18.33 -2.67
N ASN A 16 -9.08 -19.31 -1.80
CA ASN A 16 -9.71 -20.63 -1.87
C ASN A 16 -11.23 -20.60 -1.64
N ASN A 17 -11.78 -19.51 -1.14
CA ASN A 17 -13.21 -19.28 -0.93
C ASN A 17 -13.84 -18.51 -2.08
N GLY A 18 -13.09 -18.18 -3.12
CA GLY A 18 -13.55 -17.40 -4.26
C GLY A 18 -13.75 -15.92 -3.95
N ASN A 19 -13.11 -15.38 -2.91
CA ASN A 19 -13.10 -13.96 -2.62
C ASN A 19 -11.80 -13.32 -3.15
N TYR A 20 -11.83 -12.02 -3.40
CA TYR A 20 -10.59 -11.28 -3.68
C TYR A 20 -9.63 -11.41 -2.49
N LYS A 21 -8.37 -11.77 -2.78
CA LYS A 21 -7.30 -11.70 -1.81
C LYS A 21 -7.09 -10.26 -1.34
N LEU A 22 -6.59 -10.10 -0.13
CA LEU A 22 -6.21 -8.79 0.40
C LEU A 22 -5.18 -8.08 -0.50
N ALA A 23 -4.20 -8.83 -1.03
CA ALA A 23 -3.23 -8.33 -2.00
C ALA A 23 -3.89 -7.85 -3.30
N THR A 24 -4.99 -8.47 -3.72
CA THR A 24 -5.76 -8.04 -4.90
C THR A 24 -6.44 -6.69 -4.69
N ILE A 25 -7.00 -6.44 -3.50
CA ILE A 25 -7.57 -5.13 -3.15
C ILE A 25 -6.48 -4.06 -3.17
N LEU A 26 -5.32 -4.35 -2.56
CA LEU A 26 -4.15 -3.46 -2.57
C LEU A 26 -3.69 -3.15 -4.01
N LYS A 27 -3.59 -4.18 -4.86
CA LYS A 27 -3.23 -4.07 -6.29
C LYS A 27 -4.24 -3.20 -7.06
N ALA A 28 -5.55 -3.41 -6.85
CA ALA A 28 -6.59 -2.63 -7.50
C ALA A 28 -6.52 -1.15 -7.13
N PHE A 29 -6.28 -0.83 -5.84
CA PHE A 29 -6.10 0.54 -5.37
C PHE A 29 -4.81 1.16 -5.92
N GLY A 30 -3.70 0.43 -5.94
CA GLY A 30 -2.44 0.87 -6.52
C GLY A 30 -2.59 1.21 -8.01
N ASN A 31 -3.24 0.33 -8.78
CA ASN A 31 -3.51 0.54 -10.21
C ASN A 31 -4.41 1.76 -10.44
N ALA A 32 -5.45 1.95 -9.62
CA ALA A 32 -6.30 3.14 -9.70
C ALA A 32 -5.52 4.43 -9.42
N GLY A 33 -4.61 4.40 -8.42
CA GLY A 33 -3.73 5.51 -8.10
C GLY A 33 -2.79 5.87 -9.26
N SER A 34 -2.16 4.88 -9.88
CA SER A 34 -1.28 5.04 -11.03
C SER A 34 -2.03 5.58 -12.25
N ALA A 35 -3.21 5.01 -12.56
CA ALA A 35 -4.05 5.48 -13.66
C ALA A 35 -4.51 6.94 -13.46
N HIS A 36 -4.83 7.34 -12.23
CA HIS A 36 -5.16 8.73 -11.91
C HIS A 36 -3.96 9.66 -12.10
N SER A 37 -2.75 9.24 -11.70
CA SER A 37 -1.52 10.00 -11.91
C SER A 37 -1.23 10.19 -13.41
N ASP A 38 -1.35 9.11 -14.19
CA ASP A 38 -1.16 9.18 -15.66
C ASP A 38 -2.18 10.12 -16.31
N ALA A 39 -3.45 10.04 -15.93
CA ALA A 39 -4.52 10.91 -16.44
C ALA A 39 -4.32 12.39 -16.06
N SER A 40 -3.62 12.65 -14.95
CA SER A 40 -3.27 13.99 -14.46
C SER A 40 -1.95 14.51 -15.08
N GLY A 41 -1.32 13.77 -16.00
CA GLY A 41 -0.03 14.13 -16.59
C GLY A 41 1.16 14.09 -15.62
N ASP A 42 1.00 13.39 -14.49
CA ASP A 42 2.06 13.10 -13.51
C ASP A 42 2.48 11.64 -13.67
N ASN A 43 3.06 11.33 -14.83
CA ASN A 43 3.38 9.97 -15.22
C ASN A 43 4.59 9.44 -14.44
N VAL A 44 4.32 8.44 -13.61
CA VAL A 44 5.33 7.80 -12.75
C VAL A 44 6.43 7.11 -13.58
N ILE A 45 6.09 6.59 -14.78
CA ILE A 45 7.02 5.83 -15.65
C ILE A 45 7.95 6.76 -16.44
N GLN A 46 7.52 7.96 -16.79
CA GLN A 46 8.33 8.91 -17.57
C GLN A 46 9.45 9.57 -16.76
N GLY A 47 9.66 9.10 -15.56
CA GLY A 47 10.74 9.52 -14.69
C GLY A 47 10.40 10.75 -13.88
N SER A 48 11.23 10.97 -12.89
CA SER A 48 11.15 12.10 -11.99
C SER A 48 10.96 13.41 -12.76
N ASN A 49 9.75 13.96 -12.72
CA ASN A 49 9.48 15.28 -13.24
C ASN A 49 10.48 16.26 -12.62
N ASN A 50 11.44 16.72 -13.41
CA ASN A 50 12.45 17.70 -13.00
C ASN A 50 13.27 17.30 -11.74
N GLY A 51 13.66 16.05 -11.60
CA GLY A 51 14.47 15.60 -10.45
C GLY A 51 13.68 15.38 -9.16
N LYS A 52 12.36 15.26 -9.22
CA LYS A 52 11.49 14.95 -8.07
C LYS A 52 10.83 13.59 -8.24
N ALA A 53 10.64 12.86 -7.15
CA ALA A 53 9.94 11.58 -7.13
C ALA A 53 8.97 11.48 -5.96
N TRP A 54 7.82 10.86 -6.20
CA TRP A 54 6.88 10.49 -5.15
C TRP A 54 7.34 9.23 -4.43
N VAL A 55 7.41 9.31 -3.11
CA VAL A 55 7.73 8.17 -2.25
C VAL A 55 6.52 7.85 -1.38
N LEU A 56 6.10 6.60 -1.43
CA LEU A 56 5.04 6.05 -0.60
C LEU A 56 5.55 5.82 0.82
N LEU A 57 4.87 6.38 1.80
CA LEU A 57 5.22 6.23 3.21
C LEU A 57 4.32 5.23 3.94
N ASP A 58 3.02 5.26 3.65
CA ASP A 58 2.04 4.45 4.36
C ASP A 58 0.91 3.99 3.44
N TRP A 59 0.40 2.78 3.71
CA TRP A 59 -0.90 2.26 3.31
C TRP A 59 -1.76 2.01 4.55
N LYS A 60 -3.05 2.32 4.45
CA LYS A 60 -4.10 1.84 5.37
C LYS A 60 -5.27 1.36 4.53
N ILE A 61 -5.67 0.10 4.73
CA ILE A 61 -6.75 -0.55 3.99
C ILE A 61 -7.69 -1.21 4.98
N GLU A 62 -8.99 -1.17 4.68
CA GLU A 62 -10.02 -1.92 5.37
C GLU A 62 -10.94 -2.59 4.33
N VAL A 63 -11.08 -3.90 4.43
CA VAL A 63 -12.06 -4.70 3.70
C VAL A 63 -13.33 -4.76 4.55
N ILE A 64 -14.40 -4.16 4.06
CA ILE A 64 -15.70 -4.09 4.75
C ILE A 64 -16.49 -5.35 4.43
N GLU A 65 -16.49 -5.73 3.14
CA GLU A 65 -17.20 -6.89 2.62
C GLU A 65 -16.35 -7.58 1.56
N PRO A 66 -16.34 -8.91 1.52
CA PRO A 66 -15.59 -9.63 0.48
C PRO A 66 -16.17 -9.34 -0.90
N VAL A 67 -15.28 -9.13 -1.88
CA VAL A 67 -15.62 -9.09 -3.31
C VAL A 67 -15.48 -10.50 -3.84
N LYS A 68 -16.53 -11.03 -4.47
CA LYS A 68 -16.60 -12.44 -4.89
C LYS A 68 -16.17 -12.64 -6.33
N MET A 69 -15.84 -13.88 -6.64
CA MET A 69 -15.57 -14.31 -8.01
C MET A 69 -16.70 -13.93 -8.95
N GLY A 70 -16.35 -13.33 -10.08
CA GLY A 70 -17.31 -12.82 -11.07
C GLY A 70 -17.76 -11.38 -10.85
N GLU A 71 -17.44 -10.77 -9.71
CA GLU A 71 -17.71 -9.35 -9.47
C GLU A 71 -16.52 -8.48 -9.93
N GLU A 72 -16.83 -7.34 -10.51
CA GLU A 72 -15.87 -6.30 -10.88
C GLU A 72 -15.68 -5.35 -9.71
N LEU A 73 -14.44 -4.99 -9.40
CA LEU A 73 -14.15 -3.98 -8.38
C LEU A 73 -13.98 -2.61 -9.05
N LYS A 74 -14.96 -1.72 -8.83
CA LYS A 74 -14.87 -0.31 -9.24
C LYS A 74 -14.22 0.49 -8.12
N VAL A 75 -13.20 1.27 -8.47
CA VAL A 75 -12.42 2.06 -7.51
C VAL A 75 -12.61 3.53 -7.81
N ASP A 76 -13.11 4.26 -6.83
CA ASP A 76 -13.12 5.71 -6.78
C ASP A 76 -11.87 6.19 -6.05
N THR A 77 -11.11 7.13 -6.63
CA THR A 77 -9.90 7.68 -5.97
C THR A 77 -9.76 9.18 -6.19
N TRP A 78 -9.17 9.86 -5.22
CA TRP A 78 -8.90 11.30 -5.23
C TRP A 78 -7.74 11.66 -4.32
N ILE A 79 -7.17 12.83 -4.54
CA ILE A 79 -6.22 13.46 -3.62
C ILE A 79 -7.02 14.28 -2.59
N GLU A 80 -6.69 14.13 -1.30
CA GLU A 80 -7.24 14.99 -0.25
C GLU A 80 -6.58 16.38 -0.29
N PRO A 81 -7.23 17.42 0.25
CA PRO A 81 -6.63 18.74 0.36
C PRO A 81 -5.28 18.68 1.09
N LEU A 82 -4.29 19.41 0.59
CA LEU A 82 -2.94 19.40 1.14
C LEU A 82 -2.92 19.94 2.56
N LYS A 83 -2.49 19.11 3.50
CA LYS A 83 -2.20 19.48 4.91
C LYS A 83 -0.72 19.75 5.14
N SER A 84 0.12 19.46 4.16
CA SER A 84 1.57 19.64 4.19
C SER A 84 2.05 20.11 2.81
N PRO A 85 3.01 21.02 2.73
CA PRO A 85 3.58 21.43 1.46
C PRO A 85 4.47 20.37 0.79
N PHE A 86 4.77 19.26 1.50
CA PHE A 86 5.72 18.26 1.04
C PHE A 86 5.09 16.90 0.76
N GLY A 87 3.84 16.70 1.13
CA GLY A 87 3.19 15.39 1.02
C GLY A 87 1.68 15.48 0.86
N THR A 88 1.09 14.38 0.41
CA THR A 88 -0.34 14.27 0.16
C THR A 88 -0.90 12.96 0.67
N ILE A 89 -2.21 12.94 0.88
CA ILE A 89 -3.02 11.75 1.15
C ILE A 89 -3.87 11.48 -0.10
N ARG A 90 -3.91 10.24 -0.51
CA ARG A 90 -4.83 9.75 -1.55
C ARG A 90 -5.83 8.80 -0.91
N SER A 91 -7.10 9.03 -1.17
CA SER A 91 -8.21 8.19 -0.72
C SER A 91 -8.70 7.25 -1.82
N PHE A 92 -9.23 6.10 -1.39
CA PHE A 92 -9.80 5.06 -2.26
C PHE A 92 -11.08 4.50 -1.64
N LEU A 93 -12.11 4.28 -2.48
CA LEU A 93 -13.30 3.53 -2.16
C LEU A 93 -13.51 2.46 -3.24
N GLY A 94 -13.65 1.20 -2.83
CA GLY A 94 -13.85 0.06 -3.72
C GLY A 94 -15.27 -0.49 -3.63
N TYR A 95 -15.94 -0.61 -4.79
CA TYR A 95 -17.33 -1.04 -4.90
C TYR A 95 -17.48 -2.28 -5.77
N ALA A 96 -18.29 -3.24 -5.32
CA ALA A 96 -18.85 -4.31 -6.16
C ALA A 96 -20.33 -3.99 -6.42
N GLY A 97 -20.67 -3.68 -7.67
CA GLY A 97 -21.95 -3.03 -7.97
C GLY A 97 -22.07 -1.68 -7.25
N ASP A 98 -23.10 -1.53 -6.41
CA ASP A 98 -23.32 -0.33 -5.59
C ASP A 98 -22.86 -0.51 -4.13
N LYS A 99 -22.32 -1.68 -3.80
CA LYS A 99 -21.93 -2.03 -2.43
C LYS A 99 -20.48 -1.62 -2.17
N LEU A 100 -20.26 -0.81 -1.13
CA LEU A 100 -18.91 -0.49 -0.66
C LEU A 100 -18.28 -1.74 -0.03
N CYS A 101 -17.19 -2.23 -0.63
CA CYS A 101 -16.51 -3.45 -0.22
C CYS A 101 -15.16 -3.18 0.47
N ALA A 102 -14.48 -2.12 0.07
CA ALA A 102 -13.18 -1.78 0.65
C ALA A 102 -12.95 -0.27 0.65
N LYS A 103 -12.10 0.19 1.56
CA LYS A 103 -11.61 1.57 1.59
C LYS A 103 -10.12 1.60 1.89
N GLY A 104 -9.44 2.64 1.41
CA GLY A 104 -8.00 2.77 1.61
C GLY A 104 -7.55 4.22 1.60
N ILE A 105 -6.42 4.48 2.23
CA ILE A 105 -5.66 5.72 2.08
C ILE A 105 -4.18 5.40 1.95
N THR A 106 -3.49 6.25 1.19
CA THR A 106 -2.03 6.27 1.09
C THR A 106 -1.48 7.62 1.48
N LYS A 107 -0.29 7.61 2.07
CA LYS A 107 0.47 8.82 2.36
C LYS A 107 1.72 8.85 1.51
N TRP A 108 1.93 9.97 0.83
CA TRP A 108 3.05 10.19 -0.07
C TRP A 108 3.84 11.43 0.34
N VAL A 109 5.13 11.43 0.03
CA VAL A 109 6.00 12.59 0.12
C VAL A 109 6.69 12.79 -1.22
N LEU A 110 6.81 14.05 -1.64
CA LEU A 110 7.60 14.42 -2.81
C LEU A 110 9.04 14.64 -2.37
N LEU A 111 9.99 13.93 -2.96
CA LEU A 111 11.43 14.08 -2.68
C LEU A 111 12.16 14.66 -3.89
N ASP A 112 13.17 15.44 -3.62
CA ASP A 112 14.22 15.76 -4.59
C ASP A 112 15.17 14.55 -4.67
N VAL A 113 15.30 13.96 -5.86
CA VAL A 113 16.06 12.71 -6.05
C VAL A 113 17.57 12.90 -5.89
N THR A 114 18.07 14.13 -6.05
CA THR A 114 19.50 14.44 -5.93
C THR A 114 19.92 14.55 -4.47
N THR A 115 19.06 15.19 -3.66
CA THR A 115 19.38 15.48 -2.25
C THR A 115 18.74 14.50 -1.27
N GLY A 116 17.72 13.72 -1.71
CA GLY A 116 16.91 12.85 -0.87
C GLY A 116 16.03 13.61 0.13
N ARG A 117 15.87 14.93 -0.02
CA ARG A 117 15.10 15.77 0.91
C ARG A 117 13.68 16.02 0.42
N PRO A 118 12.71 16.23 1.34
CA PRO A 118 11.38 16.66 0.97
C PRO A 118 11.38 17.90 0.09
N SER A 119 10.70 17.81 -1.04
CA SER A 119 10.52 18.91 -2.01
C SER A 119 9.10 19.45 -1.91
N LYS A 120 8.96 20.78 -2.05
CA LYS A 120 7.67 21.43 -2.04
C LYS A 120 6.85 21.00 -3.26
N ILE A 121 5.57 20.70 -3.03
CA ILE A 121 4.60 20.39 -4.07
C ILE A 121 4.19 21.72 -4.71
N GLU A 122 4.39 21.85 -6.02
CA GLU A 122 3.97 23.03 -6.79
C GLU A 122 2.45 23.02 -6.97
N ALA A 123 1.86 24.21 -6.97
CA ALA A 123 0.40 24.34 -7.07
C ALA A 123 -0.14 23.75 -8.38
N ASP A 124 0.55 23.98 -9.50
CA ASP A 124 0.19 23.45 -10.82
C ASP A 124 0.17 21.91 -10.87
N LEU A 125 1.00 21.24 -10.06
CA LEU A 125 1.01 19.79 -9.96
C LEU A 125 -0.29 19.29 -9.33
N ILE A 126 -0.74 19.90 -8.24
CA ILE A 126 -1.96 19.49 -7.55
C ILE A 126 -3.23 19.89 -8.31
N GLU A 127 -3.22 21.04 -8.98
CA GLU A 127 -4.35 21.50 -9.80
C GLU A 127 -4.71 20.53 -10.94
N ARG A 128 -3.75 19.72 -11.39
CA ARG A 128 -3.97 18.68 -12.39
C ARG A 128 -4.71 17.45 -11.86
N TYR A 129 -4.67 17.24 -10.55
CA TYR A 129 -5.35 16.13 -9.90
C TYR A 129 -6.77 16.48 -9.50
N THR A 130 -7.60 15.45 -9.37
CA THR A 130 -8.90 15.57 -8.72
C THR A 130 -8.69 15.66 -7.21
N VAL A 131 -8.96 16.84 -6.66
CA VAL A 131 -8.96 17.08 -5.21
C VAL A 131 -10.39 17.02 -4.69
N ASN A 132 -10.60 16.34 -3.54
CA ASN A 132 -11.91 16.25 -2.88
C ASN A 132 -11.72 16.41 -1.36
N GLU A 133 -12.62 17.17 -0.72
CA GLU A 133 -12.59 17.48 0.72
C GLU A 133 -12.82 16.26 1.63
N GLY A 134 -13.45 15.20 1.11
CA GLY A 134 -13.69 13.98 1.87
C GLY A 134 -12.45 13.10 2.03
N SER A 135 -12.42 12.30 3.09
CA SER A 135 -11.48 11.19 3.27
C SER A 135 -12.22 9.85 3.28
N ALA A 136 -11.57 8.78 2.80
CA ALA A 136 -12.12 7.42 2.90
C ALA A 136 -12.24 6.92 4.36
N PHE A 137 -11.51 7.53 5.28
CA PHE A 137 -11.60 7.26 6.72
C PHE A 137 -11.97 8.54 7.48
N GLU A 138 -12.63 8.37 8.62
CA GLU A 138 -12.89 9.49 9.53
C GLU A 138 -11.55 10.07 10.00
N GLY A 139 -11.25 11.29 9.55
CA GLY A 139 -9.96 11.94 9.74
C GLY A 139 -8.81 11.25 8.99
N SER A 140 -8.12 11.95 8.13
CA SER A 140 -7.02 11.45 7.26
C SER A 140 -5.76 11.02 8.01
N LYS A 141 -5.87 10.69 9.31
CA LYS A 141 -4.71 10.34 10.14
C LYS A 141 -4.36 8.87 9.96
N ILE A 142 -3.11 8.61 9.59
CA ILE A 142 -2.50 7.29 9.67
C ILE A 142 -1.64 7.26 10.93
N GLU A 143 -2.05 6.46 11.91
CA GLU A 143 -1.34 6.33 13.18
C GLU A 143 -0.07 5.50 12.98
N LYS A 144 0.92 5.63 13.89
CA LYS A 144 2.09 4.74 13.85
C LYS A 144 1.67 3.31 14.20
N ILE A 145 2.30 2.33 13.53
CA ILE A 145 2.20 0.93 13.90
C ILE A 145 2.94 0.75 15.23
N ALA A 146 2.29 0.14 16.21
CA ALA A 146 2.94 -0.22 17.46
C ALA A 146 3.86 -1.42 17.22
N GLU A 147 5.11 -1.32 17.69
CA GLU A 147 6.05 -2.43 17.62
C GLU A 147 5.71 -3.45 18.72
N PRO A 148 5.71 -4.76 18.41
CA PRO A 148 5.54 -5.80 19.42
C PRO A 148 6.65 -5.73 20.47
N GLU A 149 6.34 -6.04 21.74
CA GLU A 149 7.36 -6.14 22.79
C GLU A 149 8.36 -7.28 22.51
N ASN A 150 7.87 -8.36 21.89
CA ASN A 150 8.68 -9.51 21.50
C ASN A 150 8.27 -10.04 20.12
N TYR A 151 9.24 -10.47 19.35
CA TYR A 151 9.05 -11.22 18.12
C TYR A 151 9.12 -12.73 18.43
N THR A 152 8.11 -13.48 18.04
CA THR A 152 7.95 -14.91 18.35
C THR A 152 8.33 -15.82 17.21
N ALA A 153 8.47 -15.31 15.99
CA ALA A 153 8.94 -16.06 14.82
C ALA A 153 9.81 -15.18 13.92
N GLU A 154 10.74 -15.79 13.21
CA GLU A 154 11.59 -15.15 12.18
C GLU A 154 11.60 -16.04 10.95
N THR A 155 11.41 -15.43 9.78
CA THR A 155 11.38 -16.10 8.47
C THR A 155 12.43 -15.46 7.55
N GLU A 156 13.24 -16.30 6.90
CA GLU A 156 14.11 -15.83 5.81
C GLU A 156 13.30 -15.74 4.51
N ILE A 157 13.40 -14.61 3.84
CA ILE A 157 12.69 -14.30 2.59
C ILE A 157 13.72 -14.13 1.48
N LEU A 158 13.62 -14.93 0.43
CA LEU A 158 14.40 -14.71 -0.78
C LEU A 158 13.68 -13.71 -1.68
N VAL A 159 14.21 -12.51 -1.81
CA VAL A 159 13.74 -11.53 -2.80
C VAL A 159 13.91 -12.12 -4.21
N ARG A 160 12.79 -12.35 -4.91
CA ARG A 160 12.78 -12.92 -6.26
C ARG A 160 13.08 -11.84 -7.29
N ARG A 161 13.52 -12.24 -8.48
CA ARG A 161 13.72 -11.30 -9.61
C ARG A 161 12.42 -10.61 -10.03
N THR A 162 11.30 -11.30 -9.90
CA THR A 162 9.95 -10.81 -10.23
C THR A 162 9.39 -9.82 -9.20
N ASP A 163 10.00 -9.71 -8.04
CA ASP A 163 9.60 -8.79 -6.99
C ASP A 163 10.19 -7.38 -7.20
N ILE A 164 11.18 -7.28 -8.09
CA ILE A 164 11.92 -6.04 -8.36
C ILE A 164 11.22 -5.25 -9.48
N ASP A 165 10.93 -4.01 -9.19
CA ASP A 165 10.32 -3.07 -10.13
C ASP A 165 11.37 -2.38 -11.05
N TRP A 166 10.90 -1.49 -11.91
CA TRP A 166 11.73 -0.74 -12.85
C TRP A 166 12.75 0.21 -12.17
N ASN A 167 12.54 0.60 -10.90
CA ASN A 167 13.50 1.36 -10.10
C ASN A 167 14.60 0.49 -9.48
N ASN A 168 14.62 -0.83 -9.76
CA ASN A 168 15.49 -1.81 -9.12
C ASN A 168 15.23 -1.97 -7.60
N HIS A 169 14.02 -1.69 -7.14
CA HIS A 169 13.58 -1.88 -5.77
C HIS A 169 12.49 -2.95 -5.67
N VAL A 170 12.34 -3.55 -4.51
CA VAL A 170 11.18 -4.41 -4.23
C VAL A 170 9.92 -3.57 -4.37
N HIS A 171 9.02 -4.01 -5.24
CA HIS A 171 7.77 -3.31 -5.50
C HIS A 171 6.92 -3.21 -4.23
N ASN A 172 6.34 -2.04 -3.95
CA ASN A 172 5.64 -1.75 -2.70
C ASN A 172 4.53 -2.76 -2.33
N LEU A 173 3.84 -3.33 -3.33
CA LEU A 173 2.78 -4.31 -3.08
C LEU A 173 3.34 -5.66 -2.59
N THR A 174 4.55 -6.04 -2.98
CA THR A 174 5.20 -7.31 -2.62
C THR A 174 5.48 -7.42 -1.11
N TYR A 175 5.62 -6.29 -0.40
CA TYR A 175 5.83 -6.33 1.04
C TYR A 175 4.64 -6.92 1.82
N LEU A 176 3.42 -6.81 1.28
CA LEU A 176 2.27 -7.49 1.86
C LEU A 176 2.37 -9.01 1.70
N ASP A 177 2.79 -9.50 0.52
CA ASP A 177 2.98 -10.93 0.28
C ASP A 177 4.06 -11.49 1.22
N TYR A 178 5.19 -10.80 1.35
CA TYR A 178 6.26 -11.17 2.29
C TYR A 178 5.75 -11.22 3.74
N ALA A 179 4.92 -10.26 4.14
CA ALA A 179 4.39 -10.24 5.49
C ALA A 179 3.39 -11.38 5.74
N LEU A 180 2.57 -11.72 4.75
CA LEU A 180 1.66 -12.88 4.84
C LEU A 180 2.44 -14.20 4.98
N ASP A 181 3.54 -14.35 4.24
CA ASP A 181 4.42 -15.53 4.33
C ASP A 181 5.17 -15.64 5.68
N CYS A 182 5.27 -14.53 6.43
CA CYS A 182 5.88 -14.52 7.76
C CYS A 182 4.90 -14.82 8.90
N LEU A 183 3.59 -14.87 8.63
CA LEU A 183 2.60 -15.22 9.65
C LEU A 183 2.74 -16.71 10.00
N PRO A 184 2.69 -17.08 11.30
CA PRO A 184 2.53 -18.48 11.70
C PRO A 184 1.28 -19.08 11.05
N GLU A 185 1.34 -20.37 10.68
CA GLU A 185 0.27 -21.07 9.95
C GLU A 185 -1.08 -21.01 10.66
N ASP A 186 -1.06 -21.14 11.98
CA ASP A 186 -2.25 -21.05 12.82
C ASP A 186 -2.86 -19.64 12.82
N VAL A 187 -2.02 -18.60 12.77
CA VAL A 187 -2.45 -17.20 12.68
C VAL A 187 -3.04 -16.92 11.29
N TYR A 188 -2.35 -17.34 10.24
CA TYR A 188 -2.80 -17.15 8.86
C TYR A 188 -4.13 -17.85 8.58
N THR A 189 -4.30 -19.07 9.11
CA THR A 189 -5.48 -19.92 8.84
C THR A 189 -6.69 -19.50 9.67
N ASN A 190 -6.50 -19.10 10.94
CA ASN A 190 -7.61 -18.90 11.88
C ASN A 190 -8.04 -17.43 12.02
N LYS A 191 -7.21 -16.45 11.65
CA LYS A 191 -7.57 -15.03 11.73
C LYS A 191 -8.10 -14.52 10.40
N ASN A 192 -9.21 -13.79 10.44
CA ASN A 192 -9.78 -13.13 9.27
C ASN A 192 -9.37 -11.66 9.23
N PHE A 193 -8.23 -11.38 8.65
CA PHE A 193 -7.71 -10.03 8.57
C PHE A 193 -8.49 -9.16 7.59
N LYS A 194 -9.13 -8.14 8.13
CA LYS A 194 -9.90 -7.15 7.36
C LYS A 194 -9.19 -5.80 7.24
N LYS A 195 -8.25 -5.51 8.13
CA LYS A 195 -7.54 -4.24 8.16
C LYS A 195 -6.05 -4.48 8.06
N VAL A 196 -5.43 -3.77 7.13
CA VAL A 196 -3.98 -3.82 6.93
C VAL A 196 -3.42 -2.42 6.92
N ARG A 197 -2.27 -2.27 7.57
CA ARG A 197 -1.45 -1.07 7.49
C ARG A 197 -0.03 -1.45 7.12
N ILE A 198 0.56 -0.68 6.22
CA ILE A 198 1.96 -0.87 5.80
C ILE A 198 2.66 0.47 5.99
N THR A 199 3.78 0.49 6.71
CA THR A 199 4.63 1.66 6.87
C THR A 199 6.00 1.36 6.29
N PHE A 200 6.40 2.11 5.28
CA PHE A 200 7.70 1.99 4.62
C PHE A 200 8.73 2.90 5.29
N LYS A 201 9.93 2.37 5.55
CA LYS A 201 11.06 3.07 6.18
C LYS A 201 12.27 3.16 5.27
N HIS A 202 12.67 2.02 4.71
CA HIS A 202 13.80 1.89 3.80
C HIS A 202 13.44 0.95 2.67
N GLU A 203 13.90 1.26 1.48
CA GLU A 203 13.76 0.42 0.30
C GLU A 203 14.71 -0.79 0.36
N ILE A 204 14.29 -1.88 -0.26
CA ILE A 204 15.14 -3.06 -0.50
C ILE A 204 15.44 -3.12 -1.98
N SER A 205 16.74 -3.16 -2.34
CA SER A 205 17.19 -3.18 -3.73
C SER A 205 17.85 -4.50 -4.08
N GLY A 206 17.57 -4.99 -5.29
CA GLY A 206 18.20 -6.18 -5.86
C GLY A 206 17.79 -7.47 -5.14
N ARG A 207 18.31 -8.60 -5.68
CA ARG A 207 18.04 -9.94 -5.16
C ARG A 207 18.88 -10.23 -3.94
N LYS A 208 18.23 -10.46 -2.78
CA LYS A 208 18.87 -10.68 -1.48
C LYS A 208 18.05 -11.64 -0.64
N ILE A 209 18.65 -12.14 0.43
CA ILE A 209 17.93 -12.79 1.53
C ILE A 209 17.69 -11.71 2.59
N ILE A 210 16.47 -11.51 2.96
CA ILE A 210 15.98 -10.56 3.95
C ILE A 210 15.26 -11.30 5.07
N LYS A 211 14.87 -10.63 6.14
CA LYS A 211 14.24 -11.26 7.30
C LYS A 211 12.90 -10.60 7.62
N GLY A 212 11.87 -11.42 7.79
CA GLY A 212 10.62 -11.01 8.38
C GLY A 212 10.52 -11.52 9.82
N LYS A 213 10.14 -10.66 10.75
CA LYS A 213 9.93 -10.99 12.16
C LYS A 213 8.48 -10.78 12.53
N TYR A 214 7.85 -11.83 13.01
CA TYR A 214 6.46 -11.81 13.47
C TYR A 214 6.37 -11.62 14.98
N GLY A 215 5.43 -10.79 15.42
CA GLY A 215 5.03 -10.62 16.81
C GLY A 215 3.61 -10.09 16.94
N GLU A 216 3.07 -10.12 18.12
CA GLU A 216 1.72 -9.63 18.42
C GLU A 216 1.77 -8.43 19.36
N THR A 217 0.83 -7.53 19.17
CA THR A 217 0.44 -6.50 20.13
C THR A 217 -0.91 -6.89 20.72
N GLU A 218 -1.43 -6.13 21.68
CA GLU A 218 -2.75 -6.37 22.27
C GLU A 218 -3.87 -6.58 21.24
N ASN A 219 -3.80 -5.88 20.08
CA ASN A 219 -4.89 -5.80 19.12
C ASN A 219 -4.49 -6.07 17.67
N ALA A 220 -3.27 -6.56 17.41
CA ALA A 220 -2.78 -6.76 16.06
C ALA A 220 -1.68 -7.81 15.95
N SER A 221 -1.63 -8.47 14.80
CA SER A 221 -0.47 -9.21 14.32
C SER A 221 0.44 -8.25 13.55
N VAL A 222 1.73 -8.25 13.82
CA VAL A 222 2.70 -7.32 13.21
C VAL A 222 3.88 -8.10 12.64
N VAL A 223 4.25 -7.76 11.41
CA VAL A 223 5.47 -8.26 10.77
C VAL A 223 6.41 -7.08 10.51
N ALA A 224 7.64 -7.21 10.98
CA ALA A 224 8.73 -6.29 10.73
C ALA A 224 9.69 -6.90 9.69
N ILE A 225 9.85 -6.25 8.54
CA ILE A 225 10.72 -6.71 7.46
C ILE A 225 12.03 -5.92 7.53
N HIS A 226 13.15 -6.66 7.61
CA HIS A 226 14.50 -6.12 7.73
C HIS A 226 15.35 -6.51 6.51
N ASN A 227 16.22 -5.61 6.07
CA ASN A 227 17.18 -5.91 5.01
C ASN A 227 18.31 -6.85 5.51
N GLU A 228 19.24 -7.19 4.62
CA GLU A 228 20.39 -8.06 4.91
C GLU A 228 21.37 -7.48 5.94
N LYS A 229 21.26 -6.18 6.24
CA LYS A 229 22.08 -5.49 7.26
C LYS A 229 21.40 -5.44 8.63
N GLY A 230 20.12 -5.86 8.68
CA GLY A 230 19.29 -5.78 9.88
C GLY A 230 18.56 -4.45 10.06
N ASP A 231 18.60 -3.55 9.06
CA ASP A 231 17.84 -2.30 9.13
C ASP A 231 16.35 -2.59 8.85
N LEU A 232 15.48 -1.97 9.64
CA LEU A 232 14.04 -2.07 9.45
C LEU A 232 13.61 -1.36 8.16
N CYS A 233 13.00 -2.12 7.24
CA CYS A 233 12.52 -1.61 5.96
C CYS A 233 11.02 -1.32 5.98
N THR A 234 10.23 -2.22 6.56
CA THR A 234 8.76 -2.09 6.53
C THR A 234 8.13 -2.72 7.77
N PHE A 235 7.10 -2.08 8.29
CA PHE A 235 6.13 -2.72 9.17
C PHE A 235 4.84 -3.03 8.43
N VAL A 236 4.27 -4.21 8.66
CA VAL A 236 2.92 -4.57 8.23
C VAL A 236 2.12 -4.99 9.45
N GLU A 237 1.00 -4.31 9.69
CA GLU A 237 0.05 -4.58 10.76
C GLU A 237 -1.23 -5.18 10.18
N PHE A 238 -1.69 -6.27 10.77
CA PHE A 238 -2.94 -6.95 10.43
C PHE A 238 -3.90 -6.92 11.61
N LYS A 239 -5.19 -6.60 11.34
CA LYS A 239 -6.29 -6.65 12.31
C LYS A 239 -7.53 -7.30 11.71
N GLU A 240 -8.31 -7.94 12.53
CA GLU A 240 -9.63 -8.48 12.19
C GLU A 240 -10.70 -7.39 12.08
#